data_0842c545e032ce5c20acaa3dfbd0737b
#
_entry.id   0842c545e032ce5c20acaa3dfbd0737b
#
_cell.length_a   1.000
_cell.length_b   1.000
_cell.length_c   1.000
_cell.angle_alpha   90.00
_cell.angle_beta   90.00
_cell.angle_gamma   90.00
#
_symmetry.space_group_name_H-M   'P 1'
#
loop_
_entity.id
_entity.type
_entity.pdbx_description
1 polymer ?
#
loop_
_entity_poly.entity_id
_entity_poly.type
_entity_poly.pdbx_seq_one_letter_code
_entity_poly.pdbx_strand_id
1 'polypeptide(L)'
;MCSSDLFPSHDRRFIEWIQELYKLEKLYKKLKLSPEQIKERRNNAETSEIIQKMRNELDRLWPEDKQKQSELDPIFATALRYLYNQWDGLMNYRNDGEYSIDNNIAERDVRPATIERKNSSSFASEDGIECSATYHTIVQTCRMMGVRVLKYFQSFFKTFKDGCRDFMNMLPGKLAID
;
A
#
# COMPACT_ATOMS: atom_id res chain seq x y z
N MET A 1 -33.91 -7.77 7.52
CA MET A 1 -32.85 -8.76 7.84
C MET A 1 -31.57 -7.99 7.99
N CYS A 2 -31.05 -7.85 9.22
CA CYS A 2 -29.82 -7.11 9.50
C CYS A 2 -28.62 -7.88 8.95
N SER A 3 -27.69 -7.16 8.29
CA SER A 3 -26.45 -7.71 7.73
C SER A 3 -25.44 -8.25 8.76
N SER A 4 -25.85 -8.45 10.00
CA SER A 4 -25.02 -8.97 11.10
C SER A 4 -24.87 -10.50 11.12
N ASP A 5 -25.69 -11.22 10.35
CA ASP A 5 -25.76 -12.69 10.41
C ASP A 5 -24.96 -13.39 9.32
N LEU A 6 -24.25 -12.62 8.47
CA LEU A 6 -23.50 -13.13 7.31
C LEU A 6 -22.04 -13.52 7.62
N PHE A 7 -21.53 -13.22 8.83
CA PHE A 7 -20.14 -13.53 9.17
C PHE A 7 -20.05 -14.45 10.40
N PRO A 8 -19.33 -15.59 10.30
CA PRO A 8 -19.04 -16.43 11.47
C PRO A 8 -18.34 -15.63 12.56
N SER A 9 -18.53 -16.00 13.84
CA SER A 9 -17.93 -15.32 15.00
C SER A 9 -16.40 -15.19 14.96
N HIS A 10 -15.76 -15.99 14.11
CA HIS A 10 -14.30 -15.99 13.89
C HIS A 10 -13.82 -14.78 13.10
N ASP A 11 -14.59 -14.29 12.12
CA ASP A 11 -14.22 -13.12 11.31
C ASP A 11 -14.12 -11.84 12.15
N ARG A 12 -15.02 -11.73 13.13
CA ARG A 12 -15.08 -10.56 14.01
C ARG A 12 -13.80 -10.39 14.83
N ARG A 13 -13.20 -11.48 15.31
CA ARG A 13 -11.95 -11.43 16.08
C ARG A 13 -10.76 -10.88 15.29
N PHE A 14 -10.59 -11.32 14.04
CA PHE A 14 -9.54 -10.76 13.17
C PHE A 14 -9.73 -9.25 12.94
N ILE A 15 -10.97 -8.82 12.73
CA ILE A 15 -11.28 -7.39 12.56
C ILE A 15 -10.93 -6.61 13.83
N GLU A 16 -11.26 -7.13 15.02
CA GLU A 16 -10.94 -6.50 16.30
C GLU A 16 -9.43 -6.36 16.49
N TRP A 17 -8.64 -7.41 16.27
CA TRP A 17 -7.17 -7.36 16.37
C TRP A 17 -6.54 -6.40 15.34
N ILE A 18 -7.03 -6.41 14.11
CA ILE A 18 -6.59 -5.44 13.10
C ILE A 18 -6.90 -4.01 13.57
N GLN A 19 -8.10 -3.76 14.11
CA GLN A 19 -8.46 -2.44 14.64
C GLN A 19 -7.56 -2.01 15.81
N GLU A 20 -7.15 -2.95 16.67
CA GLU A 20 -6.19 -2.68 17.75
C GLU A 20 -4.83 -2.24 17.19
N LEU A 21 -4.30 -2.94 16.18
CA LEU A 21 -3.06 -2.56 15.51
C LEU A 21 -3.17 -1.16 14.89
N TYR A 22 -4.29 -0.84 14.21
CA TYR A 22 -4.51 0.49 13.66
C TYR A 22 -4.65 1.60 14.73
N LYS A 23 -5.19 1.28 15.92
CA LYS A 23 -5.24 2.23 17.04
C LYS A 23 -3.83 2.56 17.54
N LEU A 24 -2.96 1.55 17.65
CA LEU A 24 -1.55 1.75 18.01
C LEU A 24 -0.83 2.63 16.98
N GLU A 25 -0.98 2.37 15.69
CA GLU A 25 -0.39 3.19 14.62
C GLU A 25 -0.87 4.66 14.66
N LYS A 26 -2.17 4.87 14.92
CA LYS A 26 -2.71 6.23 15.11
C LYS A 26 -2.11 6.93 16.32
N LEU A 27 -1.89 6.19 17.42
CA LEU A 27 -1.24 6.70 18.60
C LEU A 27 0.21 7.13 18.32
N TYR A 28 0.98 6.31 17.60
CA TYR A 28 2.37 6.60 17.23
C TYR A 28 2.46 7.89 16.39
N LYS A 29 1.56 8.05 15.41
CA LYS A 29 1.45 9.28 14.61
C LYS A 29 1.09 10.50 15.47
N LYS A 30 0.15 10.36 16.42
CA LYS A 30 -0.25 11.44 17.33
C LYS A 30 0.91 11.88 18.25
N LEU A 31 1.72 10.93 18.69
CA LEU A 31 2.89 11.16 19.54
C LEU A 31 4.11 11.65 18.74
N LYS A 32 4.03 11.70 17.39
CA LYS A 32 5.12 12.11 16.49
C LYS A 32 6.42 11.34 16.76
N LEU A 33 6.31 10.02 16.95
CA LEU A 33 7.47 9.16 17.19
C LEU A 33 8.37 9.09 15.97
N SER A 34 9.69 8.94 16.20
CA SER A 34 10.65 8.68 15.11
C SER A 34 10.44 7.28 14.51
N PRO A 35 10.92 7.02 13.26
CA PRO A 35 10.83 5.70 12.65
C PRO A 35 11.42 4.58 13.52
N GLU A 36 12.54 4.83 14.20
CA GLU A 36 13.18 3.89 15.11
C GLU A 36 12.29 3.56 16.31
N GLN A 37 11.67 4.59 16.91
CA GLN A 37 10.74 4.42 18.02
C GLN A 37 9.48 3.67 17.58
N ILE A 38 8.96 3.93 16.37
CA ILE A 38 7.82 3.20 15.81
C ILE A 38 8.18 1.74 15.62
N LYS A 39 9.34 1.44 15.02
CA LYS A 39 9.84 0.07 14.86
C LYS A 39 9.93 -0.67 16.19
N GLU A 40 10.48 -0.04 17.22
CA GLU A 40 10.59 -0.61 18.57
C GLU A 40 9.20 -0.91 19.14
N ARG A 41 8.25 0.03 19.04
CA ARG A 41 6.87 -0.15 19.51
C ARG A 41 6.12 -1.25 18.78
N ARG A 42 6.32 -1.40 17.47
CA ARG A 42 5.74 -2.47 16.65
C ARG A 42 6.26 -3.86 17.04
N ASN A 43 7.41 -3.92 17.70
CA ASN A 43 8.05 -5.16 18.14
C ASN A 43 8.01 -5.37 19.68
N ASN A 44 7.30 -4.52 20.40
CA ASN A 44 7.11 -4.66 21.84
C ASN A 44 6.19 -5.87 22.18
N ALA A 45 6.10 -6.18 23.46
CA ALA A 45 5.29 -7.30 23.96
C ALA A 45 3.80 -7.17 23.59
N GLU A 46 3.22 -5.97 23.72
CA GLU A 46 1.81 -5.68 23.46
C GLU A 46 1.43 -5.99 22.01
N THR A 47 2.16 -5.41 21.04
CA THR A 47 1.92 -5.63 19.60
C THR A 47 2.18 -7.10 19.23
N SER A 48 3.24 -7.69 19.77
CA SER A 48 3.60 -9.09 19.50
C SER A 48 2.55 -10.06 20.02
N GLU A 49 1.92 -9.78 21.16
CA GLU A 49 0.82 -10.60 21.70
C GLU A 49 -0.41 -10.59 20.77
N ILE A 50 -0.79 -9.41 20.24
CA ILE A 50 -1.91 -9.30 19.30
C ILE A 50 -1.62 -10.14 18.05
N ILE A 51 -0.44 -10.00 17.48
CA ILE A 51 -0.03 -10.72 16.27
C ILE A 51 0.03 -12.23 16.52
N GLN A 52 0.50 -12.65 17.68
CA GLN A 52 0.55 -14.06 18.05
C GLN A 52 -0.86 -14.66 18.20
N LYS A 53 -1.81 -13.91 18.78
CA LYS A 53 -3.23 -14.32 18.84
C LYS A 53 -3.81 -14.50 17.44
N MET A 54 -3.52 -13.56 16.51
CA MET A 54 -3.94 -13.67 15.13
C MET A 54 -3.33 -14.89 14.43
N ARG A 55 -2.04 -15.16 14.64
CA ARG A 55 -1.36 -16.32 14.04
C ARG A 55 -1.91 -17.63 14.56
N ASN A 56 -2.05 -17.76 15.86
CA ASN A 56 -2.59 -18.98 16.50
C ASN A 56 -4.02 -19.28 16.00
N GLU A 57 -4.85 -18.25 15.85
CA GLU A 57 -6.21 -18.42 15.34
C GLU A 57 -6.20 -18.78 13.85
N LEU A 58 -5.30 -18.20 13.06
CA LEU A 58 -5.13 -18.54 11.66
C LEU A 58 -4.71 -20.01 11.50
N ASP A 59 -3.72 -20.46 12.27
CA ASP A 59 -3.24 -21.86 12.25
C ASP A 59 -4.33 -22.84 12.71
N ARG A 60 -5.20 -22.42 13.62
CA ARG A 60 -6.36 -23.21 14.07
C ARG A 60 -7.44 -23.33 12.99
N LEU A 61 -7.69 -22.26 12.24
CA LEU A 61 -8.78 -22.18 11.25
C LEU A 61 -8.37 -22.70 9.87
N TRP A 62 -7.08 -22.66 9.54
CA TRP A 62 -6.55 -23.12 8.27
C TRP A 62 -5.99 -24.53 8.40
N PRO A 63 -6.76 -25.58 8.09
CA PRO A 63 -6.30 -26.95 8.23
C PRO A 63 -5.19 -27.28 7.20
N GLU A 64 -4.23 -28.09 7.59
CA GLU A 64 -3.21 -28.62 6.67
C GLU A 64 -3.81 -29.57 5.61
N ASP A 65 -4.91 -30.25 5.95
CA ASP A 65 -5.60 -31.17 5.08
C ASP A 65 -6.44 -30.43 4.02
N LYS A 66 -6.08 -30.65 2.75
CA LYS A 66 -6.79 -30.05 1.60
C LYS A 66 -8.28 -30.41 1.53
N GLN A 67 -8.65 -31.58 2.02
CA GLN A 67 -10.06 -32.04 2.01
C GLN A 67 -10.87 -31.19 3.00
N LYS A 68 -10.34 -30.94 4.20
CA LYS A 68 -10.97 -30.04 5.17
C LYS A 68 -11.00 -28.58 4.72
N GLN A 69 -10.02 -28.14 3.90
CA GLN A 69 -10.04 -26.82 3.28
C GLN A 69 -11.23 -26.66 2.31
N SER A 70 -11.61 -27.74 1.60
CA SER A 70 -12.76 -27.72 0.68
C SER A 70 -14.12 -27.71 1.38
N GLU A 71 -14.17 -28.03 2.67
CA GLU A 71 -15.40 -27.99 3.49
C GLU A 71 -15.70 -26.59 4.05
N LEU A 72 -14.71 -25.68 3.98
CA LEU A 72 -14.91 -24.30 4.40
C LEU A 72 -15.76 -23.52 3.39
N ASP A 73 -16.46 -22.50 3.88
CA ASP A 73 -17.11 -21.54 2.99
C ASP A 73 -16.09 -20.97 1.98
N PRO A 74 -16.38 -20.94 0.66
CA PRO A 74 -15.42 -20.56 -0.37
C PRO A 74 -14.82 -19.16 -0.20
N ILE A 75 -15.61 -18.19 0.29
CA ILE A 75 -15.18 -16.81 0.51
C ILE A 75 -14.21 -16.79 1.70
N PHE A 76 -14.59 -17.45 2.78
CA PHE A 76 -13.79 -17.56 3.99
C PHE A 76 -12.48 -18.32 3.75
N ALA A 77 -12.54 -19.46 3.05
CA ALA A 77 -11.35 -20.23 2.65
C ALA A 77 -10.39 -19.40 1.80
N THR A 78 -10.90 -18.57 0.90
CA THR A 78 -10.07 -17.67 0.07
C THR A 78 -9.37 -16.61 0.92
N ALA A 79 -10.07 -16.02 1.87
CA ALA A 79 -9.51 -15.03 2.79
C ALA A 79 -8.44 -15.65 3.71
N LEU A 80 -8.71 -16.82 4.30
CA LEU A 80 -7.75 -17.53 5.15
C LEU A 80 -6.49 -17.93 4.36
N ARG A 81 -6.67 -18.46 3.14
CA ARG A 81 -5.55 -18.83 2.25
C ARG A 81 -4.68 -17.63 1.93
N TYR A 82 -5.28 -16.49 1.61
CA TYR A 82 -4.55 -15.25 1.37
C TYR A 82 -3.76 -14.83 2.61
N LEU A 83 -4.39 -14.78 3.77
CA LEU A 83 -3.76 -14.40 5.02
C LEU A 83 -2.63 -15.35 5.40
N TYR A 84 -2.84 -16.66 5.22
CA TYR A 84 -1.83 -17.68 5.51
C TYR A 84 -0.60 -17.55 4.61
N ASN A 85 -0.81 -17.44 3.30
CA ASN A 85 0.27 -17.39 2.31
C ASN A 85 1.03 -16.06 2.33
N GLN A 86 0.36 -14.96 2.71
CA GLN A 86 0.96 -13.61 2.70
C GLN A 86 1.37 -13.14 4.09
N TRP A 87 1.32 -14.02 5.11
CA TRP A 87 1.54 -13.64 6.50
C TRP A 87 2.84 -12.85 6.71
N ASP A 88 3.96 -13.35 6.21
CA ASP A 88 5.25 -12.69 6.39
C ASP A 88 5.31 -11.34 5.65
N GLY A 89 4.73 -11.28 4.46
CA GLY A 89 4.60 -10.03 3.70
C GLY A 89 3.75 -8.99 4.42
N LEU A 90 2.62 -9.42 5.00
CA LEU A 90 1.73 -8.55 5.77
C LEU A 90 2.39 -8.04 7.06
N MET A 91 3.25 -8.84 7.69
CA MET A 91 3.97 -8.46 8.92
C MET A 91 5.24 -7.64 8.64
N ASN A 92 5.63 -7.47 7.37
CA ASN A 92 6.88 -6.81 7.00
C ASN A 92 6.93 -5.32 7.40
N TYR A 93 5.78 -4.65 7.59
CA TYR A 93 5.70 -3.27 8.07
C TYR A 93 6.38 -3.06 9.44
N ARG A 94 6.57 -4.14 10.22
CA ARG A 94 7.24 -4.09 11.53
C ARG A 94 8.74 -3.91 11.43
N ASN A 95 9.32 -4.23 10.27
CA ASN A 95 10.78 -4.20 10.07
C ASN A 95 11.32 -2.78 9.94
N ASP A 96 10.46 -1.82 9.57
CA ASP A 96 10.83 -0.42 9.43
C ASP A 96 9.68 0.48 9.89
N GLY A 97 10.00 1.55 10.64
CA GLY A 97 9.01 2.51 11.12
C GLY A 97 8.46 3.43 10.03
N GLU A 98 9.12 3.53 8.89
CA GLU A 98 8.64 4.30 7.74
C GLU A 98 7.57 3.55 6.93
N TYR A 99 7.56 2.22 7.00
CA TYR A 99 6.55 1.43 6.28
C TYR A 99 5.15 1.69 6.83
N SER A 100 4.18 1.82 5.95
CA SER A 100 2.78 1.91 6.35
C SER A 100 2.25 0.52 6.71
N ILE A 101 1.37 0.44 7.71
CA ILE A 101 0.61 -0.80 8.01
C ILE A 101 -0.36 -1.16 6.89
N ASP A 102 -0.74 -0.20 6.05
CA ASP A 102 -1.64 -0.36 4.92
C ASP A 102 -0.99 0.11 3.61
N ASN A 103 -1.61 -0.27 2.49
CA ASN A 103 -1.19 0.09 1.15
C ASN A 103 -1.94 1.32 0.59
N ASN A 104 -2.64 2.08 1.43
CA ASN A 104 -3.53 3.18 0.99
C ASN A 104 -2.79 4.26 0.20
N ILE A 105 -1.51 4.50 0.50
CA ILE A 105 -0.69 5.49 -0.23
C ILE A 105 -0.46 5.00 -1.65
N ALA A 106 0.04 3.77 -1.82
CA ALA A 106 0.29 3.20 -3.14
C ALA A 106 -1.01 3.06 -3.96
N GLU A 107 -2.11 2.63 -3.34
CA GLU A 107 -3.41 2.55 -4.02
C GLU A 107 -3.90 3.91 -4.50
N ARG A 108 -3.72 4.95 -3.69
CA ARG A 108 -4.05 6.33 -4.07
C ARG A 108 -3.21 6.81 -5.25
N ASP A 109 -1.93 6.49 -5.24
CA ASP A 109 -0.99 6.93 -6.28
C ASP A 109 -1.19 6.20 -7.61
N VAL A 110 -1.63 4.93 -7.56
CA VAL A 110 -1.98 4.15 -8.77
C VAL A 110 -3.38 4.47 -9.31
N ARG A 111 -4.28 4.99 -8.44
CA ARG A 111 -5.69 5.27 -8.83
C ARG A 111 -5.85 6.15 -10.07
N PRO A 112 -5.08 7.24 -10.28
CA PRO A 112 -5.19 8.03 -11.49
C PRO A 112 -4.89 7.22 -12.75
N ALA A 113 -3.87 6.36 -12.74
CA ALA A 113 -3.53 5.48 -13.86
C ALA A 113 -4.63 4.45 -14.17
N THR A 114 -5.28 3.89 -13.13
CA THR A 114 -6.42 2.99 -13.31
C THR A 114 -7.66 3.67 -13.86
N ILE A 115 -7.92 4.93 -13.48
CA ILE A 115 -9.02 5.74 -14.01
C ILE A 115 -8.76 6.07 -15.49
N GLU A 116 -7.54 6.49 -15.83
CA GLU A 116 -7.17 6.78 -17.22
C GLU A 116 -7.27 5.53 -18.09
N ARG A 117 -6.78 4.38 -17.64
CA ARG A 117 -6.93 3.11 -18.37
C ARG A 117 -8.39 2.74 -18.62
N LYS A 118 -9.31 3.08 -17.71
CA LYS A 118 -10.75 2.84 -17.88
C LYS A 118 -11.39 3.83 -18.85
N ASN A 119 -10.88 5.06 -18.92
CA ASN A 119 -11.41 6.12 -19.77
C ASN A 119 -10.78 6.11 -21.16
N SER A 120 -9.56 5.60 -21.30
CA SER A 120 -8.88 5.43 -22.60
C SER A 120 -9.26 4.07 -23.16
N SER A 121 -9.95 4.05 -24.28
CA SER A 121 -10.35 2.80 -24.95
C SER A 121 -9.16 1.99 -25.46
N SER A 122 -7.99 2.62 -25.67
CA SER A 122 -6.74 1.94 -26.02
C SER A 122 -5.55 2.89 -25.90
N PHE A 123 -4.37 2.35 -25.61
CA PHE A 123 -3.10 3.09 -25.72
C PHE A 123 -2.47 2.97 -27.12
N ALA A 124 -3.17 2.36 -28.07
CA ALA A 124 -2.81 2.16 -29.47
C ALA A 124 -1.53 1.32 -29.73
N SER A 125 -0.56 1.28 -28.80
CA SER A 125 0.69 0.53 -28.92
C SER A 125 1.36 0.31 -27.58
N GLU A 126 2.37 -0.58 -27.51
CA GLU A 126 3.22 -0.78 -26.33
C GLU A 126 3.98 0.52 -25.98
N ASP A 127 4.51 1.20 -26.97
CA ASP A 127 5.18 2.50 -26.78
C ASP A 127 4.23 3.55 -26.16
N GLY A 128 2.96 3.53 -26.55
CA GLY A 128 1.93 4.39 -25.98
C GLY A 128 1.66 4.12 -24.51
N ILE A 129 1.69 2.82 -24.11
CA ILE A 129 1.56 2.41 -22.70
C ILE A 129 2.76 2.91 -21.89
N GLU A 130 3.98 2.72 -22.38
CA GLU A 130 5.21 3.13 -21.71
C GLU A 130 5.29 4.65 -21.58
N CYS A 131 4.95 5.37 -22.64
CA CYS A 131 4.89 6.83 -22.63
C CYS A 131 3.88 7.34 -21.59
N SER A 132 2.68 6.78 -21.57
CA SER A 132 1.65 7.15 -20.60
C SER A 132 2.12 6.87 -19.17
N ALA A 133 2.70 5.70 -18.90
CA ALA A 133 3.22 5.34 -17.59
C ALA A 133 4.33 6.31 -17.13
N THR A 134 5.21 6.71 -18.04
CA THR A 134 6.27 7.67 -17.77
C THR A 134 5.71 9.04 -17.39
N TYR A 135 4.77 9.57 -18.18
CA TYR A 135 4.12 10.85 -17.85
C TYR A 135 3.38 10.80 -16.51
N HIS A 136 2.67 9.72 -16.23
CA HIS A 136 1.99 9.54 -14.94
C HIS A 136 2.98 9.54 -13.77
N THR A 137 4.08 8.82 -13.90
CA THR A 137 5.13 8.77 -12.89
C THR A 137 5.67 10.18 -12.59
N ILE A 138 5.98 10.95 -13.63
CA ILE A 138 6.48 12.34 -13.49
C ILE A 138 5.43 13.22 -12.80
N VAL A 139 4.17 13.15 -13.24
CA VAL A 139 3.07 13.95 -12.67
C VAL A 139 2.86 13.63 -11.19
N GLN A 140 2.85 12.36 -10.82
CA GLN A 140 2.67 11.95 -9.43
C GLN A 140 3.89 12.36 -8.58
N THR A 141 5.11 12.21 -9.11
CA THR A 141 6.33 12.67 -8.43
C THR A 141 6.29 14.18 -8.16
N CYS A 142 5.88 14.99 -9.14
CA CYS A 142 5.67 16.43 -8.94
C CYS A 142 4.68 16.70 -7.80
N ARG A 143 3.55 16.00 -7.78
CA ARG A 143 2.52 16.16 -6.74
C ARG A 143 3.04 15.78 -5.34
N MET A 144 3.74 14.65 -5.22
CA MET A 144 4.34 14.19 -3.96
C MET A 144 5.36 15.19 -3.41
N MET A 145 6.12 15.83 -4.30
CA MET A 145 7.14 16.83 -3.96
C MET A 145 6.59 18.26 -3.84
N GLY A 146 5.27 18.46 -3.99
CA GLY A 146 4.67 19.80 -3.95
C GLY A 146 5.04 20.71 -5.13
N VAL A 147 5.54 20.13 -6.22
CA VAL A 147 5.97 20.83 -7.41
C VAL A 147 4.78 21.05 -8.35
N ARG A 148 4.60 22.27 -8.86
CA ARG A 148 3.56 22.55 -9.85
C ARG A 148 3.87 21.88 -11.18
N VAL A 149 3.08 20.89 -11.58
CA VAL A 149 3.28 20.06 -12.79
C VAL A 149 3.54 20.89 -14.04
N LEU A 150 2.70 21.90 -14.29
CA LEU A 150 2.84 22.78 -15.48
C LEU A 150 4.18 23.52 -15.47
N LYS A 151 4.56 24.08 -14.33
CA LYS A 151 5.83 24.78 -14.17
C LYS A 151 7.02 23.85 -14.40
N TYR A 152 6.95 22.63 -13.86
CA TYR A 152 7.97 21.62 -14.09
C TYR A 152 8.16 21.34 -15.59
N PHE A 153 7.09 21.04 -16.32
CA PHE A 153 7.21 20.77 -17.75
C PHE A 153 7.70 21.98 -18.56
N GLN A 154 7.29 23.18 -18.21
CA GLN A 154 7.80 24.39 -18.84
C GLN A 154 9.32 24.53 -18.66
N SER A 155 9.82 24.36 -17.42
CA SER A 155 11.24 24.41 -17.14
C SER A 155 11.99 23.24 -17.80
N PHE A 156 11.43 22.03 -17.75
CA PHE A 156 12.02 20.86 -18.40
C PHE A 156 12.22 21.07 -19.91
N PHE A 157 11.17 21.46 -20.62
CA PHE A 157 11.25 21.67 -22.08
C PHE A 157 12.15 22.86 -22.45
N LYS A 158 12.19 23.91 -21.64
CA LYS A 158 13.11 25.03 -21.82
C LYS A 158 14.56 24.53 -21.70
N THR A 159 14.91 23.87 -20.61
CA THR A 159 16.25 23.32 -20.35
C THR A 159 16.67 22.32 -21.43
N PHE A 160 15.74 21.47 -21.88
CA PHE A 160 15.98 20.53 -22.96
C PHE A 160 16.23 21.25 -24.31
N LYS A 161 15.44 22.29 -24.63
CA LYS A 161 15.63 23.11 -25.82
C LYS A 161 16.98 23.83 -25.82
N ASP A 162 17.45 24.26 -24.64
CA ASP A 162 18.75 24.94 -24.46
C ASP A 162 19.94 23.95 -24.53
N GLY A 163 19.68 22.69 -24.88
CA GLY A 163 20.69 21.66 -25.15
C GLY A 163 21.10 20.80 -23.97
N CYS A 164 20.54 20.99 -22.78
CA CYS A 164 20.84 20.13 -21.64
C CYS A 164 20.34 18.70 -21.90
N ARG A 165 21.15 17.72 -21.54
CA ARG A 165 20.85 16.27 -21.63
C ARG A 165 21.13 15.53 -20.34
N ASP A 166 21.31 16.25 -19.24
CA ASP A 166 21.49 15.68 -17.91
C ASP A 166 20.12 15.42 -17.28
N PHE A 167 19.47 14.36 -17.78
CA PHE A 167 18.13 13.99 -17.35
C PHE A 167 18.03 13.66 -15.85
N MET A 168 19.13 13.20 -15.22
CA MET A 168 19.14 12.88 -13.80
C MET A 168 18.99 14.13 -12.91
N ASN A 169 19.48 15.28 -13.37
CA ASN A 169 19.29 16.55 -12.70
C ASN A 169 18.06 17.34 -13.19
N MET A 170 17.36 16.82 -14.20
CA MET A 170 16.10 17.36 -14.68
C MET A 170 14.86 16.71 -14.05
N LEU A 171 15.02 15.76 -13.12
CA LEU A 171 13.92 15.12 -12.42
C LEU A 171 13.14 16.12 -11.53
N PRO A 172 11.84 15.86 -11.26
CA PRO A 172 11.06 16.66 -10.33
C PRO A 172 11.78 16.80 -8.98
N GLY A 173 11.83 18.04 -8.45
CA GLY A 173 12.53 18.35 -7.20
C GLY A 173 14.02 18.61 -7.31
N LYS A 174 14.66 18.30 -8.45
CA LYS A 174 16.05 18.66 -8.73
C LYS A 174 16.17 19.83 -9.71
N LEU A 175 15.26 19.87 -10.69
CA LEU A 175 15.21 20.97 -11.67
C LEU A 175 14.76 22.26 -10.99
N ALA A 176 15.52 23.34 -11.19
CA ALA A 176 15.11 24.67 -10.76
C ALA A 176 13.82 25.10 -11.49
N ILE A 177 12.84 25.53 -10.73
CA ILE A 177 11.52 25.94 -11.24
C ILE A 177 11.31 27.41 -10.88
N ASP A 178 11.26 28.25 -11.89
CA ASP A 178 10.99 29.70 -11.76
C ASP A 178 9.51 29.99 -11.51
#